data_f6b4309ecfee16788242efe051d495ef
#
_entry.id   f6b4309ecfee16788242efe051d495ef
#
_cell.length_a   1.000
_cell.length_b   1.000
_cell.length_c   1.000
_cell.angle_alpha   90.00
_cell.angle_beta   90.00
_cell.angle_gamma   90.00
#
_symmetry.space_group_name_H-M   'P 1'
#
loop_
_entity.id
_entity.type
_entity.pdbx_description
1 polymer ?
#
loop_
_entity_poly.entity_id
_entity_poly.type
_entity_poly.pdbx_seq_one_letter_code
_entity_poly.pdbx_strand_id
1 'polypeptide(L)' 'MSPWQMVAELGIYTEEQIEEMTLAECAEIINQEE' A
#
# COMPACT_ATOMS: atom_id res chain seq x y z
N MET A 1 4.68 8.10 -8.63
CA MET A 1 3.58 7.29 -8.06
C MET A 1 3.72 7.25 -6.55
N SER A 2 2.64 7.45 -5.83
CA SER A 2 2.71 7.47 -4.37
C SER A 2 2.72 6.03 -3.82
N PRO A 3 3.28 5.83 -2.62
CA PRO A 3 3.28 4.49 -2.02
C PRO A 3 1.87 3.92 -1.85
N TRP A 4 0.89 4.77 -1.51
CA TRP A 4 -0.48 4.31 -1.37
C TRP A 4 -1.04 3.81 -2.68
N GLN A 5 -0.71 4.48 -3.77
CA GLN A 5 -1.17 4.06 -5.08
C GLN A 5 -0.53 2.75 -5.49
N MET A 6 0.74 2.55 -5.14
CA MET A 6 1.42 1.29 -5.43
C MET A 6 0.76 0.14 -4.69
N VAL A 7 0.38 0.38 -3.42
CA VAL A 7 -0.34 -0.64 -2.65
C VAL A 7 -1.70 -0.91 -3.27
N ALA A 8 -2.37 0.13 -3.74
CA ALA A 8 -3.68 -0.03 -4.37
C ALA A 8 -3.61 -0.91 -5.61
N GLU A 9 -2.52 -0.82 -6.35
CA GLU A 9 -2.36 -1.59 -7.58
C GLU A 9 -2.16 -3.07 -7.35
N LEU A 10 -1.80 -3.45 -6.13
CA LEU A 10 -1.70 -4.87 -5.78
C LEU A 10 -3.07 -5.55 -5.78
N GLY A 11 -4.12 -4.77 -5.54
CA GLY A 11 -5.48 -5.27 -5.61
C GLY A 11 -5.90 -6.19 -4.48
N ILE A 12 -5.19 -6.17 -3.36
CA ILE A 12 -5.50 -7.04 -2.22
C ILE A 12 -5.96 -6.27 -0.99
N TYR A 13 -6.02 -4.95 -1.05
CA TYR A 13 -6.49 -4.10 0.04
C TYR A 13 -7.63 -3.22 -0.43
N THR A 14 -8.56 -2.92 0.48
CA THR A 14 -9.67 -2.01 0.18
C THR A 14 -9.17 -0.57 0.25
N GLU A 15 -9.92 0.35 -0.36
CA GLU A 15 -9.60 1.77 -0.28
C GLU A 15 -9.52 2.24 1.16
N GLU A 16 -10.44 1.76 1.99
CA GLU A 16 -10.49 2.15 3.39
C GLU A 16 -9.23 1.72 4.13
N GLN A 17 -8.77 0.51 3.85
CA GLN A 17 -7.54 0.00 4.45
C GLN A 17 -6.34 0.83 4.04
N ILE A 18 -6.28 1.19 2.77
CA ILE A 18 -5.17 1.97 2.23
C ILE A 18 -5.13 3.36 2.84
N GLU A 19 -6.30 3.97 3.03
CA GLU A 19 -6.38 5.31 3.62
C GLU A 19 -5.84 5.37 5.04
N GLU A 20 -5.91 4.25 5.74
CA GLU A 20 -5.44 4.18 7.13
C GLU A 20 -3.95 3.83 7.24
N MET A 21 -3.34 3.48 6.14
CA MET A 21 -1.93 3.08 6.16
C MET A 21 -1.00 4.27 6.31
N THR A 22 0.06 4.08 7.09
CA THR A 22 1.13 5.05 7.16
C THR A 22 2.09 4.82 6.01
N LEU A 23 2.95 5.79 5.76
CA LEU A 23 3.96 5.65 4.73
C LEU A 23 4.84 4.43 4.99
N ALA A 24 5.21 4.22 6.25
CA ALA A 24 6.06 3.08 6.62
C ALA A 24 5.37 1.75 6.29
N GLU A 25 4.07 1.67 6.55
CA GLU A 25 3.32 0.45 6.25
C GLU A 25 3.27 0.17 4.76
N CYS A 26 3.03 1.20 3.97
CA CYS A 26 3.03 1.04 2.51
C CYS A 26 4.39 0.55 2.01
N ALA A 27 5.46 1.13 2.54
CA ALA A 27 6.80 0.76 2.13
C ALA A 27 7.11 -0.70 2.46
N GLU A 28 6.66 -1.15 3.64
CA GLU A 28 6.86 -2.54 4.03
C GLU A 28 6.12 -3.51 3.11
N ILE A 29 4.88 -3.18 2.80
CA ILE A 29 4.06 -4.02 1.92
C ILE A 29 4.70 -4.14 0.55
N ILE A 30 5.13 -3.01 -0.01
CA ILE A 30 5.76 -2.99 -1.32
C ILE A 30 7.05 -3.81 -1.31
N ASN A 31 7.82 -3.68 -0.25
CA ASN A 31 9.08 -4.42 -0.13
C ASN A 31 8.85 -5.93 -0.04
N GLN A 32 7.80 -6.33 0.65
CA GLN A 32 7.48 -7.75 0.81
C GLN A 32 6.98 -8.39 -0.48
N GLU A 33 6.38 -7.59 -1.36
CA GLU A 33 5.80 -8.11 -2.60
C GLU A 33 6.82 -8.24 -3.73
N GLU A 34 8.04 -7.82 -3.51
CA GLU A 34 9.08 -8.04 -4.49
C GLU A 34 9.44 -9.54 -4.54
#